data_8f19f260bfe3db90dc0ee275eacaf632
#
_entry.id   8f19f260bfe3db90dc0ee275eacaf632
#
_cell.length_a   1.000
_cell.length_b   1.000
_cell.length_c   1.000
_cell.angle_alpha   90.00
_cell.angle_beta   90.00
_cell.angle_gamma   90.00
#
_symmetry.space_group_name_H-M   'P 1'
#
loop_
_entity.id
_entity.type
_entity.pdbx_description
1 polymer ?
#
loop_
_entity_poly.entity_id
_entity_poly.type
_entity_poly.pdbx_seq_one_letter_code
_entity_poly.pdbx_strand_id
1 'polypeptide(L)'
;MSEINNRIDFIYIFDVQDGNPNGDPDAGNLPRVDAETGMGLVTDVCLKRKVRNYVQVAKGLAESYDIFIKEKAVLNTLIDKAHDDSEVKNAKDKTEAARCFMCKNYFDVRTFGAVMSTGKNAGQVRGPIQFTFARSVDSIAAAEHSITRMAVATDAEAKKQSGDNRTMGRKATVPYGLYVCHGFISANLAKQTGFSEEDLALFWEALKNMFDVDRSAARGLMSAQKLIVFKHDSLLGNAPANKLFDLVKVEKVCDGAPRSFSDYEVTIDRENVPSNVTVEELI
;
A
#
# COMPACT_ATOMS: atom_id res chain seq x y z
N MET A 1 1.63 25.19 3.19
CA MET A 1 1.06 23.85 3.40
C MET A 1 0.51 23.78 4.82
N SER A 2 -0.74 23.37 4.99
CA SER A 2 -1.34 23.23 6.31
C SER A 2 -0.84 21.97 7.00
N GLU A 3 -0.58 22.07 8.30
CA GLU A 3 -0.04 20.97 9.10
C GLU A 3 -1.15 19.99 9.53
N ILE A 4 -0.84 18.71 9.62
CA ILE A 4 -1.68 17.71 10.27
C ILE A 4 -1.58 17.91 11.79
N ASN A 5 -2.69 18.23 12.43
CA ASN A 5 -2.71 18.53 13.86
C ASN A 5 -3.29 17.41 14.72
N ASN A 6 -4.09 16.55 14.13
CA ASN A 6 -4.85 15.52 14.83
C ASN A 6 -4.46 14.12 14.38
N ARG A 7 -4.47 13.16 15.31
CA ARG A 7 -4.31 11.74 14.97
C ARG A 7 -5.49 11.27 14.13
N ILE A 8 -5.21 10.39 13.18
CA ILE A 8 -6.22 9.74 12.35
C ILE A 8 -5.95 8.24 12.35
N ASP A 9 -6.98 7.45 12.56
CA ASP A 9 -6.98 6.01 12.33
C ASP A 9 -7.94 5.69 11.19
N PHE A 10 -7.71 4.62 10.42
CA PHE A 10 -8.60 4.28 9.32
C PHE A 10 -8.65 2.79 9.03
N ILE A 11 -9.75 2.37 8.44
CA ILE A 11 -9.95 1.03 7.89
C ILE A 11 -10.07 1.16 6.38
N TYR A 12 -9.28 0.35 5.66
CA TYR A 12 -9.33 0.26 4.23
C TYR A 12 -9.75 -1.14 3.81
N ILE A 13 -10.85 -1.24 3.07
CA ILE A 13 -11.44 -2.48 2.58
C ILE A 13 -11.34 -2.49 1.07
N PHE A 14 -10.79 -3.56 0.53
CA PHE A 14 -10.64 -3.78 -0.91
C PHE A 14 -10.84 -5.24 -1.24
N ASP A 15 -11.20 -5.53 -2.48
CA ASP A 15 -11.36 -6.90 -2.95
C ASP A 15 -10.43 -7.25 -4.10
N VAL A 16 -10.40 -8.55 -4.38
CA VAL A 16 -9.76 -9.13 -5.56
C VAL A 16 -10.69 -10.18 -6.15
N GLN A 17 -10.83 -10.15 -7.47
CA GLN A 17 -11.51 -11.17 -8.25
C GLN A 17 -10.57 -11.69 -9.33
N ASP A 18 -10.45 -13.04 -9.41
CA ASP A 18 -9.63 -13.76 -10.38
C ASP A 18 -8.18 -13.26 -10.50
N GLY A 19 -7.61 -12.88 -9.35
CA GLY A 19 -6.29 -12.27 -9.28
C GLY A 19 -5.43 -12.73 -8.12
N ASN A 20 -4.16 -12.40 -8.19
CA ASN A 20 -3.21 -12.55 -7.09
C ASN A 20 -2.89 -11.17 -6.50
N PRO A 21 -3.44 -10.82 -5.33
CA PRO A 21 -3.27 -9.49 -4.76
C PRO A 21 -1.85 -9.24 -4.28
N ASN A 22 -1.15 -10.29 -3.79
CA ASN A 22 0.22 -10.23 -3.30
C ASN A 22 0.87 -11.61 -3.33
N GLY A 23 1.57 -11.91 -4.40
CA GLY A 23 2.29 -13.18 -4.54
C GLY A 23 3.43 -13.34 -3.55
N ASP A 24 3.71 -14.57 -3.17
CA ASP A 24 4.81 -14.95 -2.31
C ASP A 24 5.98 -15.50 -3.14
N PRO A 25 7.12 -14.79 -3.25
CA PRO A 25 8.26 -15.27 -4.01
C PRO A 25 8.84 -16.58 -3.46
N ASP A 26 8.73 -16.82 -2.14
CA ASP A 26 9.23 -18.04 -1.51
C ASP A 26 8.30 -19.25 -1.73
N ALA A 27 7.05 -19.02 -2.11
CA ALA A 27 6.04 -20.02 -2.41
C ALA A 27 5.66 -20.07 -3.91
N GLY A 28 6.62 -19.85 -4.81
CA GLY A 28 6.34 -19.90 -6.26
C GLY A 28 5.35 -18.85 -6.76
N ASN A 29 5.31 -17.72 -6.08
CA ASN A 29 4.40 -16.60 -6.35
C ASN A 29 2.90 -16.93 -6.17
N LEU A 30 2.57 -17.91 -5.33
CA LEU A 30 1.19 -18.15 -4.89
C LEU A 30 0.66 -16.96 -4.06
N PRO A 31 -0.65 -16.72 -4.03
CA PRO A 31 -1.24 -15.78 -3.09
C PRO A 31 -0.81 -16.09 -1.66
N ARG A 32 -0.43 -15.06 -0.89
CA ARG A 32 -0.03 -15.24 0.50
C ARG A 32 -1.23 -15.62 1.36
N VAL A 33 -1.03 -16.62 2.20
CA VAL A 33 -2.04 -17.10 3.16
C VAL A 33 -1.44 -17.31 4.53
N ASP A 34 -2.24 -17.13 5.55
CA ASP A 34 -1.95 -17.60 6.89
C ASP A 34 -2.16 -19.12 6.94
N ALA A 35 -1.12 -19.86 7.24
CA ALA A 35 -1.13 -21.32 7.16
C ALA A 35 -2.08 -22.00 8.16
N GLU A 36 -2.41 -21.34 9.28
CA GLU A 36 -3.31 -21.90 10.30
C GLU A 36 -4.78 -21.64 9.96
N THR A 37 -5.08 -20.45 9.44
CA THR A 37 -6.47 -20.01 9.24
C THR A 37 -6.93 -20.08 7.80
N GLY A 38 -6.00 -20.16 6.85
CA GLY A 38 -6.28 -20.06 5.42
C GLY A 38 -6.67 -18.62 4.98
N MET A 39 -6.59 -17.64 5.87
CA MET A 39 -6.87 -16.25 5.54
C MET A 39 -5.82 -15.69 4.59
N GLY A 40 -6.25 -15.03 3.53
CA GLY A 40 -5.37 -14.33 2.60
C GLY A 40 -4.66 -13.16 3.24
N LEU A 41 -3.42 -12.91 2.82
CA LEU A 41 -2.57 -11.84 3.33
C LEU A 41 -2.12 -10.92 2.20
N VAL A 42 -2.19 -9.60 2.45
CA VAL A 42 -1.55 -8.58 1.62
C VAL A 42 -0.67 -7.73 2.52
N THR A 43 0.62 -7.68 2.21
CA THR A 43 1.59 -6.96 3.03
C THR A 43 1.41 -5.44 2.92
N ASP A 44 1.76 -4.72 3.97
CA ASP A 44 1.76 -3.25 3.98
C ASP A 44 2.65 -2.66 2.88
N VAL A 45 3.81 -3.28 2.61
CA VAL A 45 4.71 -2.83 1.54
C VAL A 45 4.10 -2.99 0.15
N CYS A 46 3.22 -3.98 -0.05
CA CYS A 46 2.46 -4.14 -1.29
C CYS A 46 1.50 -2.96 -1.50
N LEU A 47 0.74 -2.58 -0.47
CA LEU A 47 -0.16 -1.42 -0.52
C LEU A 47 0.62 -0.10 -0.68
N LYS A 48 1.69 0.09 0.10
CA LYS A 48 2.58 1.27 -0.03
C LYS A 48 3.18 1.39 -1.43
N ARG A 49 3.51 0.26 -2.08
CA ARG A 49 3.98 0.27 -3.48
C ARG A 49 2.92 0.81 -4.43
N LYS A 50 1.67 0.40 -4.29
CA LYS A 50 0.57 0.87 -5.14
C LYS A 50 0.30 2.36 -4.95
N VAL A 51 0.37 2.86 -3.71
CA VAL A 51 0.30 4.30 -3.44
C VAL A 51 1.45 5.05 -4.13
N ARG A 52 2.69 4.56 -4.03
CA ARG A 52 3.84 5.16 -4.73
C ARG A 52 3.64 5.20 -6.25
N ASN A 53 3.17 4.10 -6.83
CA ASN A 53 2.90 4.03 -8.27
C ASN A 53 1.83 5.05 -8.67
N TYR A 54 0.76 5.18 -7.89
CA TYR A 54 -0.29 6.17 -8.13
C TYR A 54 0.27 7.59 -8.09
N VAL A 55 0.98 7.97 -7.04
CA VAL A 55 1.56 9.30 -6.88
C VAL A 55 2.56 9.61 -8.02
N GLN A 56 3.37 8.64 -8.42
CA GLN A 56 4.29 8.78 -9.55
C GLN A 56 3.56 9.11 -10.86
N VAL A 57 2.43 8.47 -11.11
CA VAL A 57 1.61 8.73 -12.31
C VAL A 57 0.88 10.08 -12.19
N ALA A 58 0.26 10.35 -11.05
CA ALA A 58 -0.54 11.55 -10.84
C ALA A 58 0.29 12.84 -10.80
N LYS A 59 1.51 12.79 -10.27
CA LYS A 59 2.40 13.95 -10.12
C LYS A 59 3.57 13.98 -11.11
N GLY A 60 3.80 12.93 -11.90
CA GLY A 60 4.84 12.88 -12.92
C GLY A 60 6.26 13.07 -12.39
N LEU A 61 6.55 12.65 -11.15
CA LEU A 61 7.83 12.88 -10.46
C LEU A 61 8.20 14.38 -10.34
N ALA A 62 7.18 15.24 -10.20
CA ALA A 62 7.38 16.67 -10.00
C ALA A 62 8.19 16.95 -8.73
N GLU A 63 8.78 18.14 -8.64
CA GLU A 63 9.48 18.60 -7.45
C GLU A 63 8.59 18.43 -6.20
N SER A 64 9.17 17.95 -5.11
CA SER A 64 8.50 17.57 -3.85
C SER A 64 7.60 16.33 -3.90
N TYR A 65 7.39 15.73 -5.07
CA TYR A 65 6.57 14.51 -5.25
C TYR A 65 7.31 13.36 -5.92
N ASP A 66 8.65 13.45 -6.02
CA ASP A 66 9.44 12.30 -6.47
C ASP A 66 9.30 11.13 -5.48
N ILE A 67 9.58 9.93 -5.96
CA ILE A 67 9.51 8.69 -5.18
C ILE A 67 10.93 8.16 -4.97
N PHE A 68 11.32 7.96 -3.72
CA PHE A 68 12.62 7.40 -3.36
C PHE A 68 12.70 5.91 -3.70
N ILE A 69 11.69 5.13 -3.26
CA ILE A 69 11.62 3.68 -3.54
C ILE A 69 10.78 3.44 -4.80
N LYS A 70 11.35 3.78 -5.95
CA LYS A 70 10.75 3.54 -7.28
C LYS A 70 11.44 2.41 -8.04
N GLU A 71 10.78 1.89 -9.05
CA GLU A 71 11.32 0.79 -9.87
C GLU A 71 12.65 1.20 -10.53
N LYS A 72 13.63 0.29 -10.51
CA LYS A 72 14.99 0.48 -11.08
C LYS A 72 15.80 1.65 -10.49
N ALA A 73 15.36 2.23 -9.37
CA ALA A 73 16.14 3.27 -8.71
C ALA A 73 17.39 2.69 -8.04
N VAL A 74 18.49 3.45 -8.10
CA VAL A 74 19.67 3.23 -7.29
C VAL A 74 19.61 4.19 -6.10
N LEU A 75 19.26 3.67 -4.93
CA LEU A 75 18.97 4.51 -3.75
C LEU A 75 20.13 5.39 -3.32
N ASN A 76 21.37 4.85 -3.37
CA ASN A 76 22.57 5.63 -3.02
C ASN A 76 22.76 6.86 -3.94
N THR A 77 22.44 6.74 -5.23
CA THR A 77 22.49 7.89 -6.16
C THR A 77 21.51 8.99 -5.76
N LEU A 78 20.34 8.62 -5.23
CA LEU A 78 19.34 9.60 -4.76
C LEU A 78 19.79 10.24 -3.44
N ILE A 79 20.44 9.49 -2.56
CA ILE A 79 21.05 10.00 -1.32
C ILE A 79 22.23 10.92 -1.66
N ASP A 80 23.04 10.57 -2.64
CA ASP A 80 24.16 11.40 -3.10
C ASP A 80 23.69 12.76 -3.61
N LYS A 81 22.56 12.82 -4.33
CA LYS A 81 21.93 14.10 -4.74
C LYS A 81 21.61 14.99 -3.55
N ALA A 82 21.10 14.42 -2.45
CA ALA A 82 20.86 15.19 -1.24
C ALA A 82 22.16 15.80 -0.67
N HIS A 83 23.24 15.02 -0.64
CA HIS A 83 24.53 15.51 -0.18
C HIS A 83 25.23 16.46 -1.16
N ASP A 84 24.83 16.47 -2.43
CA ASP A 84 25.34 17.40 -3.44
C ASP A 84 24.62 18.74 -3.44
N ASP A 85 23.51 18.84 -2.74
CA ASP A 85 22.78 20.07 -2.54
C ASP A 85 23.60 21.11 -1.76
N SER A 86 23.47 22.39 -2.13
CA SER A 86 24.27 23.47 -1.56
C SER A 86 23.96 23.74 -0.08
N GLU A 87 22.70 23.61 0.32
CA GLU A 87 22.27 23.80 1.72
C GLU A 87 22.82 22.67 2.59
N VAL A 88 22.78 21.42 2.10
CA VAL A 88 23.32 20.25 2.79
C VAL A 88 24.85 20.31 2.90
N LYS A 89 25.57 20.72 1.83
CA LYS A 89 27.03 20.86 1.85
C LYS A 89 27.52 21.87 2.90
N ASN A 90 26.77 22.94 3.09
CA ASN A 90 27.12 24.03 4.01
C ASN A 90 26.58 23.84 5.43
N ALA A 91 25.73 22.83 5.67
CA ALA A 91 25.16 22.54 6.97
C ALA A 91 26.19 22.04 7.98
N LYS A 92 26.04 22.42 9.27
CA LYS A 92 26.85 21.88 10.37
C LYS A 92 26.60 20.39 10.58
N ASP A 93 25.33 19.99 10.58
CA ASP A 93 24.90 18.60 10.60
C ASP A 93 24.39 18.20 9.20
N LYS A 94 25.28 17.59 8.45
CA LYS A 94 25.00 17.15 7.08
C LYS A 94 23.98 16.02 7.02
N THR A 95 23.93 15.16 8.04
CA THR A 95 22.99 14.04 8.10
C THR A 95 21.58 14.55 8.30
N GLU A 96 21.38 15.48 9.24
CA GLU A 96 20.07 16.07 9.48
C GLU A 96 19.60 16.94 8.30
N ALA A 97 20.51 17.72 7.70
CA ALA A 97 20.19 18.51 6.50
C ALA A 97 19.79 17.59 5.31
N ALA A 98 20.53 16.48 5.10
CA ALA A 98 20.18 15.49 4.07
C ALA A 98 18.83 14.81 4.37
N ARG A 99 18.54 14.48 5.64
CA ARG A 99 17.23 13.96 6.06
C ARG A 99 16.10 14.91 5.69
N CYS A 100 16.26 16.21 6.00
CA CYS A 100 15.29 17.24 5.64
C CYS A 100 15.12 17.36 4.12
N PHE A 101 16.21 17.35 3.37
CA PHE A 101 16.18 17.33 1.91
C PHE A 101 15.37 16.16 1.38
N MET A 102 15.61 14.94 1.91
CA MET A 102 14.89 13.73 1.49
C MET A 102 13.39 13.83 1.80
N CYS A 103 13.02 14.32 2.98
CA CYS A 103 11.60 14.55 3.30
C CYS A 103 10.94 15.58 2.38
N LYS A 104 11.65 16.67 2.05
CA LYS A 104 11.13 17.74 1.19
C LYS A 104 10.88 17.26 -0.24
N ASN A 105 11.77 16.45 -0.80
CA ASN A 105 11.75 16.10 -2.21
C ASN A 105 11.05 14.78 -2.53
N TYR A 106 10.99 13.85 -1.56
CA TYR A 106 10.43 12.51 -1.78
C TYR A 106 9.16 12.30 -0.98
N PHE A 107 8.03 12.19 -1.69
CA PHE A 107 6.72 11.96 -1.08
C PHE A 107 6.70 10.74 -0.17
N ASP A 108 7.25 9.62 -0.62
CA ASP A 108 7.20 8.36 0.13
C ASP A 108 8.10 8.36 1.36
N VAL A 109 9.18 9.14 1.36
CA VAL A 109 10.05 9.31 2.55
C VAL A 109 9.29 10.07 3.63
N ARG A 110 8.68 11.22 3.32
CA ARG A 110 7.93 11.99 4.31
C ARG A 110 6.62 11.32 4.74
N THR A 111 6.06 10.43 3.92
CA THR A 111 4.79 9.74 4.18
C THR A 111 4.98 8.45 4.97
N PHE A 112 5.83 7.53 4.48
CA PHE A 112 6.01 6.19 5.04
C PHE A 112 7.29 6.01 5.83
N GLY A 113 8.25 6.91 5.64
CA GLY A 113 9.59 6.82 6.19
C GLY A 113 10.54 5.96 5.36
N ALA A 114 11.81 6.07 5.69
CA ALA A 114 12.87 5.28 5.08
C ALA A 114 14.10 5.21 5.99
N VAL A 115 14.88 4.14 5.84
CA VAL A 115 16.23 4.02 6.40
C VAL A 115 17.22 4.34 5.27
N MET A 116 17.97 5.42 5.43
CA MET A 116 18.85 6.00 4.39
C MET A 116 20.30 6.08 4.88
N SER A 117 20.75 5.01 5.54
CA SER A 117 22.09 4.93 6.15
C SER A 117 23.10 4.10 5.33
N THR A 118 22.76 3.78 4.07
CA THR A 118 23.66 3.07 3.14
C THR A 118 24.49 4.07 2.33
N GLY A 119 25.81 3.89 2.26
CA GLY A 119 26.70 4.84 1.60
C GLY A 119 26.86 6.14 2.42
N LYS A 120 26.56 7.30 1.83
CA LYS A 120 26.45 8.56 2.56
C LYS A 120 25.18 8.51 3.43
N ASN A 121 25.32 8.91 4.70
CA ASN A 121 24.23 8.82 5.67
C ASN A 121 23.28 10.01 5.56
N ALA A 122 22.02 9.77 5.19
CA ALA A 122 20.93 10.72 5.25
C ALA A 122 19.93 10.41 6.39
N GLY A 123 20.37 9.63 7.39
CA GLY A 123 19.60 9.34 8.60
C GLY A 123 18.47 8.34 8.39
N GLN A 124 17.54 8.37 9.33
CA GLN A 124 16.33 7.56 9.33
C GLN A 124 15.11 8.48 9.48
N VAL A 125 14.05 8.16 8.74
CA VAL A 125 12.77 8.83 8.83
C VAL A 125 11.72 7.83 9.25
N ARG A 126 11.00 8.12 10.34
CA ARG A 126 9.78 7.41 10.70
C ARG A 126 8.60 8.18 10.13
N GLY A 127 7.94 7.61 9.12
CA GLY A 127 6.82 8.27 8.47
C GLY A 127 5.55 8.28 9.31
N PRO A 128 4.69 9.29 9.14
CA PRO A 128 3.43 9.41 9.86
C PRO A 128 2.42 8.33 9.54
N ILE A 129 2.43 7.78 8.32
CA ILE A 129 1.45 6.79 7.88
C ILE A 129 2.01 5.38 7.98
N GLN A 130 1.30 4.53 8.71
CA GLN A 130 1.59 3.11 8.83
C GLN A 130 0.35 2.27 8.55
N PHE A 131 0.57 1.11 7.91
CA PHE A 131 -0.45 0.10 7.65
C PHE A 131 -0.16 -1.17 8.45
N THR A 132 -1.20 -1.92 8.79
CA THR A 132 -1.07 -3.35 9.10
C THR A 132 -1.01 -4.16 7.80
N PHE A 133 -0.71 -5.45 7.88
CA PHE A 133 -1.06 -6.36 6.80
C PHE A 133 -2.58 -6.36 6.62
N ALA A 134 -3.05 -6.38 5.38
CA ALA A 134 -4.45 -6.67 5.12
C ALA A 134 -4.69 -8.18 5.22
N ARG A 135 -5.81 -8.54 5.85
CA ARG A 135 -6.27 -9.93 5.98
C ARG A 135 -7.61 -10.09 5.31
N SER A 136 -7.83 -11.24 4.67
CA SER A 136 -9.15 -11.52 4.11
C SER A 136 -10.17 -11.77 5.22
N VAL A 137 -11.44 -11.47 4.95
CA VAL A 137 -12.56 -11.68 5.88
C VAL A 137 -12.85 -13.16 6.05
N ASP A 138 -12.79 -13.91 4.94
CA ASP A 138 -12.91 -15.36 4.92
C ASP A 138 -11.60 -16.03 4.47
N SER A 139 -11.46 -17.33 4.72
CA SER A 139 -10.39 -18.13 4.14
C SER A 139 -10.46 -18.10 2.61
N ILE A 140 -9.30 -18.01 1.97
CA ILE A 140 -9.20 -18.02 0.52
C ILE A 140 -8.70 -19.37 0.00
N ALA A 141 -9.15 -19.74 -1.19
CA ALA A 141 -8.60 -20.88 -1.92
C ALA A 141 -7.88 -20.36 -3.17
N ALA A 142 -6.57 -20.58 -3.25
CA ALA A 142 -5.82 -20.27 -4.47
C ALA A 142 -6.11 -21.32 -5.53
N ALA A 143 -6.48 -20.89 -6.74
CA ALA A 143 -6.62 -21.74 -7.91
C ALA A 143 -5.38 -21.60 -8.79
N GLU A 144 -4.76 -22.72 -9.17
CA GLU A 144 -3.66 -22.74 -10.13
C GLU A 144 -4.16 -23.06 -11.52
N HIS A 145 -3.75 -22.24 -12.49
CA HIS A 145 -4.10 -22.38 -13.89
C HIS A 145 -2.84 -22.65 -14.71
N SER A 146 -2.82 -23.76 -15.46
CA SER A 146 -1.81 -23.96 -16.48
C SER A 146 -2.15 -23.09 -17.69
N ILE A 147 -1.21 -22.29 -18.16
CA ILE A 147 -1.35 -21.44 -19.34
C ILE A 147 -0.31 -21.83 -20.39
N THR A 148 -0.71 -21.81 -21.64
CA THR A 148 0.18 -22.13 -22.75
C THR A 148 0.40 -20.90 -23.61
N ARG A 149 1.65 -20.49 -23.74
CA ARG A 149 2.06 -19.50 -24.73
C ARG A 149 2.35 -20.23 -26.03
N MET A 150 1.68 -19.84 -27.11
CA MET A 150 1.83 -20.41 -28.44
C MET A 150 3.09 -19.86 -29.15
N ALA A 151 4.18 -19.73 -28.41
CA ALA A 151 5.48 -19.28 -28.90
C ALA A 151 6.59 -19.74 -27.94
N VAL A 152 7.78 -19.92 -28.46
CA VAL A 152 9.01 -20.13 -27.71
C VAL A 152 9.88 -18.89 -27.76
N ALA A 153 10.87 -18.80 -26.85
CA ALA A 153 11.75 -17.63 -26.76
C ALA A 153 12.98 -17.73 -27.67
N THR A 154 13.41 -18.95 -28.00
CA THR A 154 14.66 -19.16 -28.71
C THR A 154 14.52 -20.15 -29.86
N ASP A 155 15.37 -20.00 -30.90
CA ASP A 155 15.45 -20.96 -32.03
C ASP A 155 15.83 -22.38 -31.58
N ALA A 156 16.59 -22.50 -30.48
CA ALA A 156 16.95 -23.78 -29.92
C ALA A 156 15.73 -24.54 -29.35
N GLU A 157 14.81 -23.81 -28.69
CA GLU A 157 13.54 -24.37 -28.20
C GLU A 157 12.62 -24.76 -29.39
N ALA A 158 12.55 -23.90 -30.42
CA ALA A 158 11.77 -24.17 -31.63
C ALA A 158 12.23 -25.46 -32.32
N LYS A 159 13.54 -25.64 -32.47
CA LYS A 159 14.13 -26.86 -33.03
C LYS A 159 13.80 -28.13 -32.22
N LYS A 160 13.83 -28.02 -30.87
CA LYS A 160 13.47 -29.14 -29.98
C LYS A 160 12.02 -29.57 -30.10
N GLN A 161 11.12 -28.63 -30.41
CA GLN A 161 9.67 -28.87 -30.48
C GLN A 161 9.17 -29.16 -31.89
N SER A 162 10.07 -29.29 -32.88
CA SER A 162 9.71 -29.64 -34.26
C SER A 162 8.58 -28.79 -34.86
N GLY A 163 8.52 -27.53 -34.50
CA GLY A 163 7.53 -26.57 -35.00
C GLY A 163 6.26 -26.39 -34.14
N ASP A 164 6.09 -27.14 -33.06
CA ASP A 164 4.94 -26.97 -32.16
C ASP A 164 5.06 -25.75 -31.21
N ASN A 165 6.22 -25.17 -31.11
CA ASN A 165 6.56 -23.85 -30.54
C ASN A 165 5.69 -23.39 -29.37
N ARG A 166 5.54 -24.18 -28.30
CA ARG A 166 4.71 -23.89 -27.15
C ARG A 166 5.55 -23.79 -25.87
N THR A 167 5.18 -22.88 -24.98
CA THR A 167 5.76 -22.78 -23.64
C THR A 167 4.64 -22.79 -22.61
N MET A 168 4.75 -23.69 -21.63
CA MET A 168 3.79 -23.75 -20.53
C MET A 168 4.23 -22.85 -19.38
N GLY A 169 3.28 -22.19 -18.75
CA GLY A 169 3.42 -21.40 -17.53
C GLY A 169 2.30 -21.74 -16.55
N ARG A 170 2.41 -21.20 -15.35
CA ARG A 170 1.37 -21.30 -14.30
C ARG A 170 0.94 -19.91 -13.86
N LYS A 171 -0.32 -19.76 -13.56
CA LYS A 171 -0.90 -18.56 -12.96
C LYS A 171 -1.73 -18.99 -11.76
N ALA A 172 -1.47 -18.39 -10.60
CA ALA A 172 -2.28 -18.62 -9.41
C ALA A 172 -3.18 -17.41 -9.18
N THR A 173 -4.45 -17.65 -8.87
CA THR A 173 -5.45 -16.61 -8.61
C THR A 173 -6.27 -16.94 -7.37
N VAL A 174 -6.76 -15.90 -6.70
CA VAL A 174 -7.87 -15.99 -5.74
C VAL A 174 -9.15 -15.72 -6.53
N PRO A 175 -10.12 -16.65 -6.55
CA PRO A 175 -11.38 -16.44 -7.27
C PRO A 175 -12.13 -15.21 -6.76
N TYR A 176 -12.20 -15.06 -5.44
CA TYR A 176 -12.66 -13.84 -4.76
C TYR A 176 -12.07 -13.76 -3.35
N GLY A 177 -11.78 -12.55 -2.89
CA GLY A 177 -11.36 -12.28 -1.52
C GLY A 177 -11.59 -10.82 -1.15
N LEU A 178 -12.26 -10.58 -0.03
CA LEU A 178 -12.42 -9.27 0.59
C LEU A 178 -11.38 -9.09 1.69
N TYR A 179 -10.59 -8.03 1.61
CA TYR A 179 -9.46 -7.77 2.50
C TYR A 179 -9.68 -6.50 3.34
N VAL A 180 -9.35 -6.58 4.62
CA VAL A 180 -9.41 -5.46 5.57
C VAL A 180 -8.01 -5.12 6.04
N CYS A 181 -7.64 -3.85 5.95
CA CYS A 181 -6.38 -3.28 6.38
C CYS A 181 -6.65 -2.14 7.37
N HIS A 182 -5.87 -2.07 8.44
CA HIS A 182 -5.91 -0.96 9.37
C HIS A 182 -4.73 -0.01 9.12
N GLY A 183 -4.98 1.28 9.27
CA GLY A 183 -3.95 2.29 9.10
C GLY A 183 -4.00 3.35 10.18
N PHE A 184 -2.85 4.00 10.36
CA PHE A 184 -2.62 4.98 11.41
C PHE A 184 -1.87 6.18 10.85
N ILE A 185 -2.28 7.38 11.24
CA ILE A 185 -1.61 8.63 10.87
C ILE A 185 -1.28 9.40 12.15
N SER A 186 0.02 9.56 12.39
CA SER A 186 0.54 10.28 13.54
C SER A 186 0.78 11.75 13.19
N ALA A 187 0.00 12.65 13.78
CA ALA A 187 0.20 14.09 13.61
C ALA A 187 1.59 14.55 14.11
N ASN A 188 2.08 13.94 15.19
CA ASN A 188 3.43 14.26 15.69
C ASN A 188 4.53 13.91 14.70
N LEU A 189 4.43 12.76 14.03
CA LEU A 189 5.41 12.36 12.99
C LEU A 189 5.22 13.19 11.71
N ALA A 190 3.98 13.57 11.36
CA ALA A 190 3.71 14.44 10.23
C ALA A 190 4.43 15.80 10.37
N LYS A 191 4.42 16.41 11.56
CA LYS A 191 5.19 17.63 11.86
C LYS A 191 6.69 17.44 11.69
N GLN A 192 7.24 16.28 12.06
CA GLN A 192 8.67 15.98 11.93
C GLN A 192 9.13 15.75 10.49
N THR A 193 8.24 15.25 9.64
CA THR A 193 8.58 14.93 8.24
C THR A 193 8.15 16.02 7.26
N GLY A 194 7.31 16.96 7.69
CA GLY A 194 6.68 17.93 6.81
C GLY A 194 5.51 17.39 5.98
N PHE A 195 4.95 16.24 6.38
CA PHE A 195 3.75 15.69 5.75
C PHE A 195 2.54 16.59 6.01
N SER A 196 1.89 17.05 4.95
CA SER A 196 0.87 18.09 4.99
C SER A 196 -0.55 17.58 4.71
N GLU A 197 -1.56 18.45 4.87
CA GLU A 197 -2.95 18.16 4.49
C GLU A 197 -3.10 17.91 2.97
N GLU A 198 -2.26 18.56 2.14
CA GLU A 198 -2.25 18.31 0.70
C GLU A 198 -1.69 16.91 0.39
N ASP A 199 -0.67 16.47 1.12
CA ASP A 199 -0.14 15.11 1.03
C ASP A 199 -1.17 14.08 1.50
N LEU A 200 -1.92 14.40 2.57
CA LEU A 200 -3.00 13.55 3.08
C LEU A 200 -4.13 13.41 2.06
N ALA A 201 -4.54 14.51 1.43
CA ALA A 201 -5.55 14.48 0.38
C ALA A 201 -5.10 13.61 -0.80
N LEU A 202 -3.84 13.73 -1.24
CA LEU A 202 -3.25 12.89 -2.28
C LEU A 202 -3.16 11.42 -1.85
N PHE A 203 -2.89 11.15 -0.59
CA PHE A 203 -2.88 9.79 -0.05
C PHE A 203 -4.28 9.14 -0.09
N TRP A 204 -5.34 9.89 0.31
CA TRP A 204 -6.71 9.40 0.19
C TRP A 204 -7.12 9.17 -1.27
N GLU A 205 -6.74 10.08 -2.16
CA GLU A 205 -6.95 9.92 -3.60
C GLU A 205 -6.25 8.65 -4.13
N ALA A 206 -5.01 8.41 -3.68
CA ALA A 206 -4.27 7.20 -4.05
C ALA A 206 -4.99 5.93 -3.57
N LEU A 207 -5.47 5.86 -2.33
CA LEU A 207 -6.20 4.69 -1.84
C LEU A 207 -7.49 4.42 -2.61
N LYS A 208 -8.18 5.47 -3.07
CA LYS A 208 -9.41 5.33 -3.88
C LYS A 208 -9.12 4.77 -5.27
N ASN A 209 -8.01 5.16 -5.89
CA ASN A 209 -7.80 4.96 -7.33
C ASN A 209 -6.59 4.09 -7.69
N MET A 210 -5.75 3.70 -6.72
CA MET A 210 -4.48 3.02 -7.01
C MET A 210 -4.64 1.68 -7.75
N PHE A 211 -5.74 0.97 -7.54
CA PHE A 211 -5.98 -0.31 -8.24
C PHE A 211 -6.32 -0.12 -9.72
N ASP A 212 -6.91 1.02 -10.09
CA ASP A 212 -7.21 1.33 -11.48
C ASP A 212 -5.95 1.69 -12.28
N VAL A 213 -4.95 2.25 -11.63
CA VAL A 213 -3.66 2.57 -12.23
C VAL A 213 -2.73 1.35 -12.26
N ASP A 214 -2.76 0.50 -11.21
CA ASP A 214 -1.85 -0.63 -11.03
C ASP A 214 -2.40 -1.94 -11.65
N ARG A 215 -2.91 -1.88 -12.88
CA ARG A 215 -3.44 -3.05 -13.59
C ARG A 215 -2.34 -3.96 -14.10
N SER A 216 -2.53 -5.26 -13.94
CA SER A 216 -1.68 -6.30 -14.58
C SER A 216 -2.44 -7.60 -14.75
N ALA A 217 -1.96 -8.46 -15.65
CA ALA A 217 -2.56 -9.77 -15.89
C ALA A 217 -2.58 -10.67 -14.64
N ALA A 218 -1.66 -10.49 -13.70
CA ALA A 218 -1.59 -11.28 -12.47
C ALA A 218 -2.59 -10.80 -11.41
N ARG A 219 -2.95 -9.50 -11.40
CA ARG A 219 -3.75 -8.90 -10.33
C ARG A 219 -5.26 -9.10 -10.47
N GLY A 220 -5.74 -9.53 -11.65
CA GLY A 220 -7.17 -9.68 -11.91
C GLY A 220 -7.90 -8.34 -11.76
N LEU A 221 -9.10 -8.38 -11.22
CA LEU A 221 -9.86 -7.19 -10.86
C LEU A 221 -9.68 -6.94 -9.36
N MET A 222 -9.01 -5.84 -9.03
CA MET A 222 -8.91 -5.32 -7.66
C MET A 222 -9.64 -3.99 -7.59
N SER A 223 -10.39 -3.76 -6.49
CA SER A 223 -11.17 -2.53 -6.29
C SER A 223 -11.15 -2.09 -4.84
N ALA A 224 -11.08 -0.78 -4.62
CA ALA A 224 -11.32 -0.17 -3.32
C ALA A 224 -12.83 -0.21 -3.04
N GLN A 225 -13.25 -0.77 -1.91
CA GLN A 225 -14.65 -0.96 -1.57
C GLN A 225 -15.12 -0.01 -0.47
N LYS A 226 -14.29 0.19 0.58
CA LYS A 226 -14.58 1.12 1.67
C LYS A 226 -13.30 1.76 2.21
N LEU A 227 -13.40 3.02 2.57
CA LEU A 227 -12.37 3.76 3.31
C LEU A 227 -13.06 4.52 4.43
N ILE A 228 -12.95 3.99 5.65
CA ILE A 228 -13.58 4.51 6.87
C ILE A 228 -12.50 5.18 7.70
N VAL A 229 -12.67 6.46 7.99
CA VAL A 229 -11.67 7.31 8.64
C VAL A 229 -12.19 7.80 9.99
N PHE A 230 -11.40 7.62 11.04
CA PHE A 230 -11.64 8.11 12.38
C PHE A 230 -10.69 9.28 12.65
N LYS A 231 -11.22 10.50 12.67
CA LYS A 231 -10.47 11.73 12.99
C LYS A 231 -10.63 12.07 14.46
N HIS A 232 -9.53 12.15 15.18
CA HIS A 232 -9.52 12.58 16.58
C HIS A 232 -9.44 14.10 16.69
N ASP A 233 -9.92 14.64 17.80
CA ASP A 233 -9.80 16.08 18.12
C ASP A 233 -8.46 16.44 18.75
N SER A 234 -7.55 15.49 18.91
CA SER A 234 -6.26 15.69 19.55
C SER A 234 -5.08 15.06 18.81
N LEU A 235 -3.89 15.59 19.11
CA LEU A 235 -2.62 15.13 18.57
C LEU A 235 -2.33 13.66 18.90
N LEU A 236 -2.63 13.23 20.13
CA LEU A 236 -2.37 11.86 20.61
C LEU A 236 -3.52 10.90 20.39
N GLY A 237 -4.70 11.42 20.03
CA GLY A 237 -5.94 10.68 19.89
C GLY A 237 -6.75 10.64 21.18
N ASN A 238 -8.05 10.36 21.02
CA ASN A 238 -9.05 10.44 22.09
C ASN A 238 -9.57 9.04 22.49
N ALA A 239 -9.24 8.01 21.70
CA ALA A 239 -9.61 6.63 21.98
C ALA A 239 -8.53 5.67 21.45
N PRO A 240 -8.41 4.45 22.03
CA PRO A 240 -7.57 3.39 21.47
C PRO A 240 -8.06 2.96 20.09
N ALA A 241 -7.15 2.80 19.13
CA ALA A 241 -7.48 2.44 17.74
C ALA A 241 -8.28 1.13 17.62
N ASN A 242 -7.90 0.10 18.40
CA ASN A 242 -8.62 -1.17 18.39
C ASN A 242 -10.10 -1.01 18.77
N LYS A 243 -10.44 -0.10 19.71
CA LYS A 243 -11.81 0.16 20.09
C LYS A 243 -12.61 0.85 19.00
N LEU A 244 -11.96 1.70 18.20
CA LEU A 244 -12.58 2.33 17.03
C LEU A 244 -12.78 1.31 15.90
N PHE A 245 -11.80 0.43 15.69
CA PHE A 245 -11.91 -0.62 14.68
C PHE A 245 -12.98 -1.67 15.03
N ASP A 246 -13.19 -1.96 16.32
CA ASP A 246 -14.25 -2.86 16.83
C ASP A 246 -15.67 -2.32 16.50
N LEU A 247 -15.82 -1.01 16.22
CA LEU A 247 -17.10 -0.40 15.83
C LEU A 247 -17.47 -0.73 14.37
N VAL A 248 -16.54 -1.22 13.56
CA VAL A 248 -16.79 -1.60 12.17
C VAL A 248 -16.83 -3.11 12.07
N LYS A 249 -17.96 -3.63 11.60
CA LYS A 249 -18.14 -5.05 11.35
C LYS A 249 -18.23 -5.32 9.87
N VAL A 250 -17.58 -6.38 9.43
CA VAL A 250 -17.64 -6.87 8.06
C VAL A 250 -18.12 -8.32 8.14
N GLU A 251 -19.35 -8.57 7.73
CA GLU A 251 -19.99 -9.88 7.88
C GLU A 251 -20.42 -10.42 6.52
N LYS A 252 -20.16 -11.72 6.31
CA LYS A 252 -20.66 -12.40 5.12
C LYS A 252 -22.14 -12.64 5.23
N VAL A 253 -22.91 -12.26 4.20
CA VAL A 253 -24.37 -12.39 4.16
C VAL A 253 -24.88 -13.39 3.13
N CYS A 254 -23.98 -13.98 2.33
CA CYS A 254 -24.36 -15.01 1.35
C CYS A 254 -24.16 -16.43 1.90
N ASP A 255 -24.92 -17.37 1.35
CA ASP A 255 -24.68 -18.81 1.52
C ASP A 255 -23.55 -19.27 0.59
N GLY A 256 -22.58 -20.02 1.13
CA GLY A 256 -21.48 -20.57 0.35
C GLY A 256 -20.28 -19.63 0.22
N ALA A 257 -19.52 -19.78 -0.87
CA ALA A 257 -18.31 -18.98 -1.11
C ALA A 257 -18.67 -17.63 -1.76
N PRO A 258 -18.23 -16.51 -1.18
CA PRO A 258 -18.50 -15.17 -1.73
C PRO A 258 -17.81 -14.98 -3.10
N ARG A 259 -18.40 -14.14 -3.95
CA ARG A 259 -17.91 -13.82 -5.30
C ARG A 259 -17.94 -12.35 -5.63
N SER A 260 -18.52 -11.52 -4.76
CA SER A 260 -18.63 -10.08 -4.93
C SER A 260 -18.66 -9.35 -3.59
N PHE A 261 -18.44 -8.04 -3.62
CA PHE A 261 -18.58 -7.21 -2.41
C PHE A 261 -20.02 -7.21 -1.86
N SER A 262 -21.04 -7.38 -2.72
CA SER A 262 -22.44 -7.48 -2.30
C SER A 262 -22.76 -8.73 -1.47
N ASP A 263 -21.84 -9.71 -1.39
CA ASP A 263 -21.96 -10.88 -0.52
C ASP A 263 -21.54 -10.58 0.94
N TYR A 264 -21.21 -9.33 1.22
CA TYR A 264 -20.81 -8.84 2.54
C TYR A 264 -21.62 -7.60 2.92
N GLU A 265 -21.84 -7.47 4.21
CA GLU A 265 -22.38 -6.27 4.84
C GLU A 265 -21.31 -5.60 5.69
N VAL A 266 -21.13 -4.29 5.51
CA VAL A 266 -20.22 -3.46 6.32
C VAL A 266 -21.07 -2.51 7.15
N THR A 267 -21.05 -2.67 8.47
CA THR A 267 -21.80 -1.85 9.41
C THR A 267 -20.87 -1.04 10.31
N ILE A 268 -21.27 0.18 10.65
CA ILE A 268 -20.54 1.07 11.56
C ILE A 268 -21.45 1.40 12.75
N ASP A 269 -21.04 1.02 13.94
CA ASP A 269 -21.72 1.39 15.19
C ASP A 269 -21.43 2.86 15.52
N ARG A 270 -22.23 3.76 14.93
CA ARG A 270 -22.08 5.21 15.08
C ARG A 270 -22.53 5.73 16.45
N GLU A 271 -23.38 4.97 17.16
CA GLU A 271 -23.89 5.37 18.47
C GLU A 271 -22.80 5.27 19.55
N ASN A 272 -21.87 4.34 19.40
CA ASN A 272 -20.76 4.12 20.34
C ASN A 272 -19.47 4.83 19.94
N VAL A 273 -19.49 5.69 18.91
CA VAL A 273 -18.33 6.53 18.57
C VAL A 273 -18.12 7.59 19.66
N PRO A 274 -16.91 7.71 20.24
CA PRO A 274 -16.62 8.75 21.21
C PRO A 274 -16.87 10.16 20.65
N SER A 275 -17.45 11.05 21.48
CA SER A 275 -17.87 12.40 21.07
C SER A 275 -16.77 13.30 20.48
N ASN A 276 -15.51 12.96 20.78
CA ASN A 276 -14.30 13.64 20.31
C ASN A 276 -13.56 12.87 19.19
N VAL A 277 -14.29 11.99 18.51
CA VAL A 277 -13.85 11.30 17.29
C VAL A 277 -14.92 11.46 16.23
N THR A 278 -14.54 11.90 15.05
CA THR A 278 -15.42 12.00 13.89
C THR A 278 -15.20 10.82 12.95
N VAL A 279 -16.26 10.18 12.49
CA VAL A 279 -16.21 9.08 11.52
C VAL A 279 -16.67 9.57 10.15
N GLU A 280 -15.81 9.40 9.16
CA GLU A 280 -16.09 9.72 7.75
C GLU A 280 -15.95 8.47 6.88
N GLU A 281 -16.84 8.29 5.93
CA GLU A 281 -16.69 7.31 4.86
C GLU A 281 -16.25 8.06 3.60
N LEU A 282 -15.05 7.73 3.10
CA LEU A 282 -14.49 8.37 1.92
C LEU A 282 -14.76 7.58 0.63
N ILE A 283 -15.18 6.29 0.78
CA ILE A 283 -15.73 5.40 -0.26
C ILE A 283 -16.96 4.73 0.33
#